data_ef8a2bec145a9baa2cef31a8d3d00509
#
_entry.id   ef8a2bec145a9baa2cef31a8d3d00509
#
_cell.length_a   1.000
_cell.length_b   1.000
_cell.length_c   1.000
_cell.angle_alpha   90.00
_cell.angle_beta   90.00
_cell.angle_gamma   90.00
#
_symmetry.space_group_name_H-M   'P 1'
#
loop_
_entity.id
_entity.type
_entity.pdbx_description
1 polymer ?
#
loop_
_entity_poly.entity_id
_entity_poly.type
_entity_poly.pdbx_seq_one_letter_code
_entity_poly.pdbx_strand_id
1 'polypeptide(L)'
;PDYWALMAGHADYITFASYGGDEIAAMAIWAEHAGVAYNHLGASAALGYANGASYALYDAAIAHFGGAAVFDLGGAAGSADAPEAGLARFKRGFANAAVTAWLCGAVLDEARYAALSAGEPVGFFPAYRA
;
A
#
# COMPACT_ATOMS: atom_id res chain seq x y z
N PRO A 1 -10.21 19.08 -5.61
CA PRO A 1 -8.79 18.89 -5.97
C PRO A 1 -8.58 17.43 -6.35
N ASP A 2 -7.80 17.22 -7.38
CA ASP A 2 -7.39 15.90 -7.81
C ASP A 2 -6.52 15.26 -6.70
N TYR A 3 -6.83 14.04 -6.32
CA TYR A 3 -6.10 13.28 -5.29
C TYR A 3 -4.59 13.22 -5.57
N TRP A 4 -4.21 13.02 -6.84
CA TRP A 4 -2.82 12.99 -7.25
C TRP A 4 -2.10 14.33 -7.09
N ALA A 5 -2.79 15.43 -7.43
CA ALA A 5 -2.25 16.78 -7.24
C ALA A 5 -2.05 17.13 -5.76
N LEU A 6 -2.94 16.66 -4.89
CA LEU A 6 -2.78 16.82 -3.44
C LEU A 6 -1.53 16.12 -2.94
N MET A 7 -1.32 14.86 -3.32
CA MET A 7 -0.13 14.11 -2.90
C MET A 7 1.16 14.73 -3.46
N ALA A 8 1.16 15.08 -4.75
CA ALA A 8 2.33 15.68 -5.39
C ALA A 8 2.73 17.04 -4.79
N GLY A 9 1.76 17.77 -4.23
CA GLY A 9 2.00 19.06 -3.59
C GLY A 9 2.31 19.00 -2.09
N HIS A 10 2.25 17.83 -1.46
CA HIS A 10 2.46 17.69 -0.02
C HIS A 10 3.87 17.19 0.29
N ALA A 11 4.59 17.90 1.14
CA ALA A 11 6.01 17.66 1.43
C ALA A 11 6.30 16.29 2.06
N ASP A 12 5.31 15.68 2.74
CA ASP A 12 5.46 14.38 3.39
C ASP A 12 5.42 13.20 2.40
N TYR A 13 5.02 13.44 1.12
CA TYR A 13 4.97 12.38 0.11
C TYR A 13 6.21 12.42 -0.79
N ILE A 14 6.85 11.28 -0.91
CA ILE A 14 8.04 11.09 -1.74
C ILE A 14 7.75 9.99 -2.75
N THR A 15 8.00 10.28 -4.03
CA THR A 15 7.80 9.33 -5.12
C THR A 15 9.13 8.80 -5.60
N PHE A 16 9.27 7.49 -5.62
CA PHE A 16 10.36 6.77 -6.26
C PHE A 16 9.90 6.21 -7.60
N ALA A 17 10.73 6.32 -8.61
CA ALA A 17 10.48 5.73 -9.92
C ALA A 17 11.72 4.94 -10.40
N SER A 18 11.48 3.76 -10.94
CA SER A 18 12.49 2.94 -11.61
C SER A 18 12.22 2.95 -13.10
N TYR A 19 13.27 3.06 -13.88
CA TYR A 19 13.20 3.12 -15.35
C TYR A 19 13.90 1.92 -15.96
N GLY A 20 13.37 1.45 -17.09
CA GLY A 20 14.05 0.55 -18.02
C GLY A 20 14.26 1.25 -19.36
N GLY A 21 15.45 1.82 -19.58
CA GLY A 21 15.64 2.80 -20.64
C GLY A 21 14.83 4.07 -20.37
N ASP A 22 13.99 4.50 -21.31
CA ASP A 22 13.12 5.68 -21.21
C ASP A 22 11.72 5.38 -20.64
N GLU A 23 11.43 4.11 -20.33
CA GLU A 23 10.11 3.68 -19.83
C GLU A 23 10.11 3.55 -18.32
N ILE A 24 9.01 3.97 -17.67
CA ILE A 24 8.79 3.74 -16.24
C ILE A 24 8.47 2.26 -16.03
N ALA A 25 9.37 1.56 -15.35
CA ALA A 25 9.22 0.14 -15.01
C ALA A 25 8.37 -0.06 -13.75
N ALA A 26 8.56 0.79 -12.73
CA ALA A 26 7.77 0.77 -11.50
C ALA A 26 7.80 2.14 -10.82
N MET A 27 6.78 2.41 -9.99
CA MET A 27 6.70 3.58 -9.12
C MET A 27 6.22 3.19 -7.73
N ALA A 28 6.67 3.91 -6.71
CA ALA A 28 6.18 3.79 -5.35
C ALA A 28 6.09 5.17 -4.70
N ILE A 29 4.99 5.43 -4.00
CA ILE A 29 4.77 6.64 -3.22
C ILE A 29 4.87 6.26 -1.74
N TRP A 30 5.70 6.99 -1.03
CA TRP A 30 5.91 6.85 0.40
C TRP A 30 5.52 8.13 1.11
N ALA A 31 5.04 8.00 2.34
CA ALA A 31 4.82 9.13 3.23
C ALA A 31 5.74 8.99 4.44
N GLU A 32 6.35 10.09 4.89
CA GLU A 32 7.12 10.13 6.13
C GLU A 32 6.46 11.09 7.12
N HIS A 33 6.12 10.56 8.30
CA HIS A 33 5.59 11.38 9.38
C HIS A 33 5.98 10.80 10.74
N ALA A 34 6.41 11.67 11.66
CA ALA A 34 6.72 11.30 13.05
C ALA A 34 7.68 10.10 13.19
N GLY A 35 8.66 9.96 12.30
CA GLY A 35 9.65 8.87 12.34
C GLY A 35 9.14 7.54 11.76
N VAL A 36 7.99 7.55 11.09
CA VAL A 36 7.46 6.40 10.36
C VAL A 36 7.52 6.69 8.86
N ALA A 37 8.21 5.85 8.10
CA ALA A 37 8.14 5.83 6.64
C ALA A 37 7.10 4.79 6.20
N TYR A 38 6.05 5.23 5.54
CA TYR A 38 4.89 4.42 5.18
C TYR A 38 4.78 4.24 3.66
N ASN A 39 4.75 2.97 3.19
CA ASN A 39 4.48 2.66 1.79
C ASN A 39 3.00 2.86 1.48
N HIS A 40 2.67 3.97 0.83
CA HIS A 40 1.30 4.37 0.56
C HIS A 40 0.72 3.68 -0.68
N LEU A 41 1.42 3.80 -1.82
CA LEU A 41 1.01 3.21 -3.09
C LEU A 41 2.21 2.68 -3.85
N GLY A 42 2.00 1.65 -4.66
CA GLY A 42 3.00 1.13 -5.58
C GLY A 42 2.36 0.47 -6.79
N ALA A 43 2.99 0.62 -7.94
CA ALA A 43 2.59 -0.01 -9.19
C ALA A 43 3.82 -0.42 -10.00
N SER A 44 3.70 -1.52 -10.74
CA SER A 44 4.73 -2.01 -11.65
C SER A 44 4.11 -2.28 -13.02
N ALA A 45 4.79 -1.84 -14.08
CA ALA A 45 4.49 -2.24 -15.44
C ALA A 45 4.99 -3.67 -15.71
N ALA A 46 4.63 -4.26 -16.85
CA ALA A 46 5.11 -5.57 -17.24
C ALA A 46 6.66 -5.67 -17.24
N LEU A 47 7.33 -4.62 -17.73
CA LEU A 47 8.78 -4.48 -17.67
C LEU A 47 9.32 -4.53 -16.24
N GLY A 48 8.63 -3.88 -15.31
CA GLY A 48 9.00 -3.85 -13.90
C GLY A 48 8.88 -5.22 -13.21
N TYR A 49 7.85 -5.97 -13.55
CA TYR A 49 7.72 -7.37 -13.09
C TYR A 49 8.82 -8.25 -13.65
N ALA A 50 9.12 -8.13 -14.95
CA ALA A 50 10.17 -8.93 -15.59
C ALA A 50 11.57 -8.68 -14.99
N ASN A 51 11.85 -7.44 -14.59
CA ASN A 51 13.17 -7.01 -14.11
C ASN A 51 13.26 -6.90 -12.58
N GLY A 52 12.18 -7.17 -11.84
CA GLY A 52 12.16 -7.02 -10.40
C GLY A 52 12.32 -5.57 -9.92
N ALA A 53 11.82 -4.60 -10.69
CA ALA A 53 12.00 -3.17 -10.43
C ALA A 53 11.50 -2.73 -9.05
N SER A 54 10.48 -3.39 -8.48
CA SER A 54 10.00 -3.12 -7.13
C SER A 54 11.06 -3.36 -6.05
N TYR A 55 11.99 -4.29 -6.24
CA TYR A 55 13.10 -4.51 -5.30
C TYR A 55 14.02 -3.30 -5.25
N ALA A 56 14.35 -2.72 -6.42
CA ALA A 56 15.18 -1.51 -6.49
C ALA A 56 14.47 -0.30 -5.85
N LEU A 57 13.14 -0.17 -6.01
CA LEU A 57 12.38 0.90 -5.36
C LEU A 57 12.39 0.79 -3.84
N TYR A 58 12.24 -0.43 -3.30
CA TYR A 58 12.27 -0.65 -1.86
C TYR A 58 13.67 -0.45 -1.28
N ASP A 59 14.72 -0.88 -1.99
CA ASP A 59 16.11 -0.63 -1.60
C ASP A 59 16.40 0.88 -1.54
N ALA A 60 16.00 1.63 -2.57
CA ALA A 60 16.16 3.07 -2.62
C ALA A 60 15.36 3.79 -1.50
N ALA A 61 14.14 3.33 -1.22
CA ALA A 61 13.33 3.88 -0.13
C ALA A 61 13.94 3.59 1.24
N ILE A 62 14.43 2.37 1.48
CA ILE A 62 15.14 2.01 2.72
C ILE A 62 16.39 2.87 2.89
N ALA A 63 17.17 3.07 1.83
CA ALA A 63 18.34 3.95 1.87
C ALA A 63 17.97 5.41 2.18
N HIS A 64 16.88 5.90 1.58
CA HIS A 64 16.41 7.28 1.78
C HIS A 64 15.88 7.52 3.20
N PHE A 65 15.06 6.60 3.71
CA PHE A 65 14.44 6.69 5.03
C PHE A 65 15.23 5.99 6.15
N GLY A 66 16.50 5.72 5.95
CA GLY A 66 17.33 4.95 6.88
C GLY A 66 17.43 5.50 8.32
N GLY A 67 16.94 6.73 8.55
CA GLY A 67 16.80 7.34 9.89
C GLY A 67 15.42 7.15 10.53
N ALA A 68 14.44 6.59 9.82
CA ALA A 68 13.10 6.34 10.38
C ALA A 68 13.16 5.22 11.43
N ALA A 69 12.38 5.38 12.51
CA ALA A 69 12.26 4.36 13.54
C ALA A 69 11.45 3.13 13.08
N VAL A 70 10.50 3.35 12.17
CA VAL A 70 9.63 2.32 11.61
C VAL A 70 9.53 2.49 10.11
N PHE A 71 9.65 1.38 9.39
CA PHE A 71 9.46 1.29 7.96
C PHE A 71 8.24 0.41 7.69
N ASP A 72 7.08 1.03 7.53
CA ASP A 72 5.80 0.34 7.35
C ASP A 72 5.55 0.03 5.88
N LEU A 73 5.58 -1.25 5.54
CA LEU A 73 5.38 -1.73 4.18
C LEU A 73 3.89 -1.81 3.78
N GLY A 74 2.99 -1.48 4.71
CA GLY A 74 1.55 -1.60 4.51
C GLY A 74 1.05 -3.04 4.46
N GLY A 75 -0.27 -3.20 4.42
CA GLY A 75 -0.90 -4.51 4.33
C GLY A 75 -0.66 -5.21 2.99
N ALA A 76 -0.81 -6.52 2.97
CA ALA A 76 -0.98 -7.28 1.74
C ALA A 76 -2.47 -7.35 1.41
N ALA A 77 -2.86 -6.99 0.19
CA ALA A 77 -4.23 -7.19 -0.28
C ALA A 77 -4.49 -8.69 -0.43
N GLY A 78 -5.58 -9.16 0.15
CA GLY A 78 -5.99 -10.56 0.10
C GLY A 78 -6.51 -11.06 1.45
N SER A 79 -7.23 -12.19 1.44
CA SER A 79 -7.67 -12.83 2.66
C SER A 79 -6.49 -13.41 3.43
N ALA A 80 -6.64 -13.53 4.75
CA ALA A 80 -5.68 -14.22 5.61
C ALA A 80 -5.40 -15.68 5.14
N ASP A 81 -6.29 -16.22 4.33
CA ASP A 81 -6.25 -17.59 3.79
C ASP A 81 -5.36 -17.73 2.52
N ALA A 82 -4.77 -16.64 2.03
CA ALA A 82 -3.83 -16.67 0.90
C ALA A 82 -2.40 -16.21 1.31
N PRO A 83 -1.74 -16.90 2.24
CA PRO A 83 -0.43 -16.48 2.79
C PRO A 83 0.69 -16.46 1.75
N GLU A 84 0.49 -17.15 0.63
CA GLU A 84 1.44 -17.28 -0.48
C GLU A 84 1.23 -16.25 -1.60
N ALA A 85 0.31 -15.31 -1.45
CA ALA A 85 0.16 -14.22 -2.42
C ALA A 85 1.51 -13.52 -2.65
N GLY A 86 1.86 -13.30 -3.90
CA GLY A 86 3.17 -12.78 -4.31
C GLY A 86 3.54 -11.48 -3.59
N LEU A 87 2.56 -10.59 -3.36
CA LEU A 87 2.75 -9.35 -2.62
C LEU A 87 3.13 -9.59 -1.15
N ALA A 88 2.48 -10.54 -0.46
CA ALA A 88 2.80 -10.87 0.93
C ALA A 88 4.21 -11.45 1.04
N ARG A 89 4.58 -12.36 0.12
CA ARG A 89 5.94 -12.93 0.05
C ARG A 89 6.99 -11.85 -0.22
N PHE A 90 6.71 -10.95 -1.17
CA PHE A 90 7.59 -9.83 -1.48
C PHE A 90 7.83 -8.95 -0.23
N LYS A 91 6.78 -8.51 0.45
CA LYS A 91 6.90 -7.66 1.64
C LYS A 91 7.61 -8.36 2.79
N ARG A 92 7.36 -9.65 3.01
CA ARG A 92 8.09 -10.44 4.01
C ARG A 92 9.61 -10.48 3.77
N GLY A 93 10.06 -10.38 2.52
CA GLY A 93 11.48 -10.32 2.19
C GLY A 93 12.21 -9.09 2.73
N PHE A 94 11.47 -7.99 2.99
CA PHE A 94 12.00 -6.74 3.55
C PHE A 94 11.64 -6.52 5.02
N ALA A 95 10.65 -7.25 5.54
CA ALA A 95 10.15 -7.05 6.90
C ALA A 95 10.95 -7.87 7.92
N ASN A 96 11.26 -7.24 9.06
CA ASN A 96 11.82 -7.90 10.23
C ASN A 96 10.75 -8.18 11.32
N ALA A 97 9.54 -7.64 11.16
CA ALA A 97 8.41 -7.87 12.05
C ALA A 97 7.09 -7.83 11.27
N ALA A 98 6.05 -8.35 11.86
CA ALA A 98 4.67 -8.22 11.39
C ALA A 98 3.76 -7.86 12.57
N VAL A 99 2.82 -6.95 12.31
CA VAL A 99 1.80 -6.53 13.28
C VAL A 99 0.42 -6.71 12.67
N THR A 100 -0.57 -6.98 13.51
CA THR A 100 -1.95 -7.05 13.06
C THR A 100 -2.53 -5.64 12.98
N ALA A 101 -2.97 -5.23 11.80
CA ALA A 101 -3.76 -4.01 11.61
C ALA A 101 -5.24 -4.37 11.61
N TRP A 102 -6.03 -3.59 12.35
CA TRP A 102 -7.47 -3.79 12.46
C TRP A 102 -8.20 -2.72 11.66
N LEU A 103 -9.10 -3.16 10.76
CA LEU A 103 -10.05 -2.26 10.14
C LEU A 103 -11.18 -2.02 11.14
N CYS A 104 -11.33 -0.77 11.57
CA CYS A 104 -12.37 -0.36 12.50
C CYS A 104 -13.31 0.62 11.82
N GLY A 105 -14.60 0.56 12.20
CA GLY A 105 -15.59 1.47 11.69
C GLY A 105 -16.86 1.44 12.54
N ALA A 106 -17.72 2.42 12.32
CA ALA A 106 -19.04 2.49 12.94
C ALA A 106 -20.10 2.81 11.89
N VAL A 107 -21.25 2.18 12.01
CA VAL A 107 -22.42 2.51 11.20
C VAL A 107 -23.11 3.71 11.87
N LEU A 108 -23.15 4.85 11.17
CA LEU A 108 -23.77 6.09 11.68
C LEU A 108 -25.25 6.23 11.26
N ASP A 109 -25.63 5.57 10.18
CA ASP A 109 -27.01 5.53 9.66
C ASP A 109 -27.31 4.06 9.28
N GLU A 110 -27.97 3.35 10.20
CA GLU A 110 -28.24 1.92 10.03
C GLU A 110 -29.18 1.64 8.86
N ALA A 111 -30.18 2.50 8.64
CA ALA A 111 -31.14 2.30 7.57
C ALA A 111 -30.46 2.44 6.19
N ARG A 112 -29.63 3.45 6.04
CA ARG A 112 -28.87 3.67 4.80
C ARG A 112 -27.82 2.59 4.59
N TYR A 113 -27.12 2.19 5.65
CA TYR A 113 -26.14 1.10 5.57
C TYR A 113 -26.80 -0.22 5.14
N ALA A 114 -27.93 -0.57 5.75
CA ALA A 114 -28.68 -1.78 5.37
C ALA A 114 -29.14 -1.74 3.91
N ALA A 115 -29.63 -0.58 3.43
CA ALA A 115 -30.04 -0.42 2.04
C ALA A 115 -28.86 -0.57 1.05
N LEU A 116 -27.69 -0.04 1.38
CA LEU A 116 -26.47 -0.16 0.54
C LEU A 116 -25.87 -1.56 0.58
N SER A 117 -26.05 -2.31 1.66
CA SER A 117 -25.48 -3.62 1.89
C SER A 117 -26.44 -4.76 1.53
N ALA A 118 -27.60 -4.47 0.99
CA ALA A 118 -28.62 -5.47 0.67
C ALA A 118 -28.11 -6.44 -0.40
N GLY A 119 -28.01 -7.73 -0.04
CA GLY A 119 -27.52 -8.79 -0.93
C GLY A 119 -26.03 -9.04 -0.90
N GLU A 120 -25.27 -8.26 -0.12
CA GLU A 120 -23.83 -8.45 0.02
C GLU A 120 -23.48 -9.54 1.05
N PRO A 121 -22.35 -10.25 0.87
CA PRO A 121 -21.94 -11.31 1.79
C PRO A 121 -21.65 -10.79 3.19
N VAL A 122 -22.01 -11.59 4.20
CA VAL A 122 -21.72 -11.29 5.61
C VAL A 122 -20.23 -11.53 5.90
N GLY A 123 -19.58 -10.61 6.62
CA GLY A 123 -18.21 -10.80 7.11
C GLY A 123 -17.20 -9.76 6.62
N PHE A 124 -17.61 -8.90 5.69
CA PHE A 124 -16.79 -7.77 5.25
C PHE A 124 -17.35 -6.45 5.80
N PHE A 125 -16.47 -5.50 6.12
CA PHE A 125 -16.89 -4.17 6.58
C PHE A 125 -16.16 -3.07 5.77
N PRO A 126 -16.89 -2.10 5.21
CA PRO A 126 -18.34 -2.05 5.10
C PRO A 126 -18.85 -3.06 4.06
N ALA A 127 -19.97 -3.74 4.33
CA ALA A 127 -20.48 -4.84 3.51
C ALA A 127 -20.71 -4.45 2.03
N TYR A 128 -21.14 -3.21 1.75
CA TYR A 128 -21.34 -2.71 0.37
C TYR A 128 -20.03 -2.51 -0.43
N ARG A 129 -18.89 -2.91 0.10
CA ARG A 129 -17.58 -2.91 -0.56
C ARG A 129 -16.97 -4.31 -0.69
N ALA A 130 -17.74 -5.33 -0.42
CA ALA A 130 -17.31 -6.73 -0.53
C ALA A 130 -17.07 -7.15 -1.99
#